data_68f4adc7a9dd9acba921ffbc27cd0938
#
_entry.id   68f4adc7a9dd9acba921ffbc27cd0938
#
_cell.length_a   1.000
_cell.length_b   1.000
_cell.length_c   1.000
_cell.angle_alpha   90.00
_cell.angle_beta   90.00
_cell.angle_gamma   90.00
#
_symmetry.space_group_name_H-M   'P 1'
#
loop_
_entity.id
_entity.type
_entity.pdbx_description
1 polymer ?
#
loop_
_entity_poly.entity_id
_entity_poly.type
_entity_poly.pdbx_seq_one_letter_code
_entity_poly.pdbx_strand_id
1 'polypeptide(L)'
;MIYTDTRDKSVKTDFKTAVVGGMNEKTGGLYIPVEFPKLDKSFLNKNPEPNLRDIAFEMAKPYVEGEIPENDLKKLINDAYPFPAKVSGLDPNSYVLELFHGPTCAFK
;
A
#
# COMPACT_ATOMS: atom_id res chain seq x y z
N MET A 1 -6.42 -12.22 -2.74
CA MET A 1 -7.26 -11.35 -1.85
C MET A 1 -8.62 -11.16 -2.49
N ILE A 2 -9.72 -11.11 -1.70
CA ILE A 2 -11.08 -10.82 -2.21
C ILE A 2 -11.45 -9.38 -1.81
N TYR A 3 -12.00 -8.65 -2.76
CA TYR A 3 -12.48 -7.28 -2.59
C TYR A 3 -14.01 -7.22 -2.66
N THR A 4 -14.58 -6.22 -2.04
CA THR A 4 -16.03 -5.96 -2.03
C THR A 4 -16.30 -4.48 -2.27
N ASP A 5 -17.50 -4.18 -2.76
CA ASP A 5 -17.95 -2.81 -2.97
C ASP A 5 -18.34 -2.15 -1.62
N THR A 6 -18.05 -0.87 -1.47
CA THR A 6 -18.41 -0.12 -0.25
C THR A 6 -19.91 0.09 -0.09
N ARG A 7 -20.67 0.11 -1.18
CA ARG A 7 -22.11 0.33 -1.21
C ARG A 7 -22.92 -0.96 -1.36
N ASP A 8 -22.33 -2.01 -1.97
CA ASP A 8 -22.97 -3.32 -2.11
C ASP A 8 -22.00 -4.44 -1.71
N LYS A 9 -22.17 -4.95 -0.49
CA LYS A 9 -21.33 -6.01 0.08
C LYS A 9 -21.50 -7.38 -0.58
N SER A 10 -22.55 -7.57 -1.40
CA SER A 10 -22.73 -8.80 -2.18
C SER A 10 -21.75 -8.89 -3.36
N VAL A 11 -21.27 -7.77 -3.85
CA VAL A 11 -20.26 -7.72 -4.92
C VAL A 11 -18.93 -8.25 -4.38
N LYS A 12 -18.37 -9.24 -5.06
CA LYS A 12 -17.06 -9.82 -4.78
C LYS A 12 -16.22 -9.81 -6.04
N THR A 13 -14.95 -9.43 -5.91
CA THR A 13 -14.03 -9.35 -7.05
C THR A 13 -12.59 -9.59 -6.61
N ASP A 14 -11.70 -9.75 -7.57
CA ASP A 14 -10.26 -9.86 -7.39
C ASP A 14 -9.58 -8.47 -7.41
N PHE A 15 -8.29 -8.44 -7.09
CA PHE A 15 -7.50 -7.20 -7.09
C PHE A 15 -7.44 -6.56 -8.48
N LYS A 16 -7.16 -7.36 -9.52
CA LYS A 16 -7.06 -6.88 -10.89
C LYS A 16 -8.33 -6.16 -11.34
N THR A 17 -9.48 -6.79 -11.14
CA THR A 17 -10.78 -6.21 -11.51
C THR A 17 -11.08 -4.95 -10.70
N ALA A 18 -10.76 -4.95 -9.40
CA ALA A 18 -10.95 -3.78 -8.53
C ALA A 18 -10.09 -2.58 -8.99
N VAL A 19 -8.81 -2.81 -9.33
CA VAL A 19 -7.89 -1.74 -9.75
C VAL A 19 -8.23 -1.22 -11.14
N VAL A 20 -8.51 -2.11 -12.10
CA VAL A 20 -8.84 -1.70 -13.48
C VAL A 20 -10.20 -1.01 -13.54
N GLY A 21 -11.18 -1.49 -12.76
CA GLY A 21 -12.51 -0.89 -12.68
C GLY A 21 -12.53 0.45 -11.90
N GLY A 22 -11.61 0.63 -10.96
CA GLY A 22 -11.53 1.83 -10.12
C GLY A 22 -12.77 2.00 -9.25
N MET A 23 -13.82 2.64 -9.76
CA MET A 23 -15.12 2.77 -9.10
C MET A 23 -16.13 1.82 -9.75
N ASN A 24 -16.97 1.20 -8.95
CA ASN A 24 -18.05 0.37 -9.47
C ASN A 24 -19.13 1.24 -10.15
N GLU A 25 -19.24 1.14 -11.47
CA GLU A 25 -20.16 1.96 -12.29
C GLU A 25 -21.63 1.80 -11.88
N LYS A 26 -22.03 0.60 -11.42
CA LYS A 26 -23.43 0.33 -11.05
C LYS A 26 -23.83 0.94 -9.73
N THR A 27 -22.93 0.97 -8.76
CA THR A 27 -23.21 1.43 -7.40
C THR A 27 -22.61 2.80 -7.09
N GLY A 28 -21.57 3.21 -7.83
CA GLY A 28 -20.72 4.35 -7.51
C GLY A 28 -19.88 4.12 -6.25
N GLY A 29 -19.73 2.86 -5.82
CA GLY A 29 -18.91 2.47 -4.68
C GLY A 29 -17.45 2.24 -5.04
N LEU A 30 -16.60 2.24 -4.04
CA LEU A 30 -15.18 1.90 -4.15
C LEU A 30 -14.97 0.43 -3.75
N TYR A 31 -13.91 -0.17 -4.23
CA TYR A 31 -13.52 -1.51 -3.81
C TYR A 31 -12.61 -1.46 -2.59
N ILE A 32 -12.94 -2.26 -1.58
CA ILE A 32 -12.13 -2.45 -0.38
C ILE A 32 -11.92 -3.95 -0.13
N PRO A 33 -10.84 -4.36 0.55
CA PRO A 33 -10.66 -5.74 0.97
C PRO A 33 -11.84 -6.22 1.84
N VAL A 34 -12.25 -7.48 1.66
CA VAL A 34 -13.26 -8.10 2.55
C VAL A 34 -12.71 -8.21 3.96
N GLU A 35 -11.43 -8.57 4.08
CA GLU A 35 -10.69 -8.66 5.34
C GLU A 35 -9.39 -7.87 5.22
N PHE A 36 -9.10 -7.05 6.23
CA PHE A 36 -7.81 -6.35 6.30
C PHE A 36 -6.75 -7.30 6.85
N PRO A 37 -5.65 -7.51 6.11
CA PRO A 37 -4.59 -8.38 6.56
C PRO A 37 -3.93 -7.82 7.82
N LYS A 38 -3.61 -8.70 8.77
CA LYS A 38 -2.81 -8.37 9.94
C LYS A 38 -1.35 -8.52 9.57
N LEU A 39 -0.60 -7.43 9.68
CA LEU A 39 0.84 -7.46 9.45
C LEU A 39 1.56 -8.09 10.63
N ASP A 40 2.52 -8.94 10.32
CA ASP A 40 3.50 -9.37 11.32
C ASP A 40 4.48 -8.22 11.58
N LYS A 41 4.37 -7.61 12.75
CA LYS A 41 5.23 -6.50 13.15
C LYS A 41 6.71 -6.90 13.37
N SER A 42 7.02 -8.19 13.36
CA SER A 42 8.40 -8.67 13.56
C SER A 42 9.37 -8.14 12.50
N PHE A 43 8.87 -7.84 11.28
CA PHE A 43 9.70 -7.27 10.24
C PHE A 43 10.26 -5.88 10.58
N LEU A 44 9.58 -5.10 11.44
CA LEU A 44 10.05 -3.78 11.90
C LEU A 44 11.26 -3.87 12.82
N ASN A 45 11.50 -5.04 13.41
CA ASN A 45 12.62 -5.27 14.33
C ASN A 45 13.85 -5.88 13.61
N LYS A 46 13.85 -5.92 12.29
CA LYS A 46 14.99 -6.43 11.51
C LYS A 46 16.20 -5.49 11.66
N ASN A 47 17.39 -6.07 11.58
CA ASN A 47 18.65 -5.32 11.53
C ASN A 47 19.37 -5.67 10.20
N PRO A 48 19.64 -4.71 9.29
CA PRO A 48 19.33 -3.28 9.43
C PRO A 48 17.83 -2.97 9.45
N GLU A 49 17.46 -1.79 9.96
CA GLU A 49 16.05 -1.33 9.93
C GLU A 49 15.49 -1.31 8.51
N PRO A 50 14.23 -1.75 8.32
CA PRO A 50 13.61 -1.77 7.02
C PRO A 50 13.45 -0.34 6.47
N ASN A 51 13.83 -0.15 5.22
CA ASN A 51 13.61 1.12 4.51
C ASN A 51 12.17 1.23 3.98
N LEU A 52 11.83 2.36 3.36
CA LEU A 52 10.48 2.60 2.82
C LEU A 52 10.03 1.51 1.85
N ARG A 53 10.91 0.99 1.00
CA ARG A 53 10.57 -0.05 0.01
C ARG A 53 10.29 -1.39 0.68
N ASP A 54 11.05 -1.73 1.72
CA ASP A 54 10.83 -2.95 2.50
C ASP A 54 9.46 -2.90 3.19
N ILE A 55 9.14 -1.75 3.79
CA ILE A 55 7.84 -1.52 4.41
C ILE A 55 6.71 -1.58 3.37
N ALA A 56 6.88 -0.90 2.23
CA ALA A 56 5.90 -0.91 1.15
C ALA A 56 5.64 -2.31 0.61
N PHE A 57 6.69 -3.14 0.49
CA PHE A 57 6.55 -4.52 0.06
C PHE A 57 5.75 -5.37 1.05
N GLU A 58 6.12 -5.35 2.32
CA GLU A 58 5.40 -6.11 3.36
C GLU A 58 3.94 -5.64 3.51
N MET A 59 3.70 -4.33 3.35
CA MET A 59 2.35 -3.77 3.38
C MET A 59 1.51 -4.16 2.17
N ALA A 60 2.07 -4.15 0.96
CA ALA A 60 1.32 -4.41 -0.27
C ALA A 60 1.11 -5.90 -0.54
N LYS A 61 2.09 -6.75 -0.19
CA LYS A 61 2.09 -8.17 -0.50
C LYS A 61 0.77 -8.89 -0.21
N PRO A 62 0.18 -8.81 0.99
CA PRO A 62 -1.05 -9.56 1.28
C PRO A 62 -2.26 -9.09 0.47
N TYR A 63 -2.25 -7.86 -0.05
CA TYR A 63 -3.34 -7.34 -0.87
C TYR A 63 -3.34 -7.85 -2.31
N VAL A 64 -2.17 -8.23 -2.81
CA VAL A 64 -1.97 -8.66 -4.21
C VAL A 64 -1.59 -10.13 -4.34
N GLU A 65 -1.58 -10.86 -3.22
CA GLU A 65 -1.19 -12.26 -3.17
C GLU A 65 -2.00 -13.13 -4.13
N GLY A 66 -1.29 -13.95 -4.91
CA GLY A 66 -1.88 -14.82 -5.94
C GLY A 66 -2.16 -14.13 -7.28
N GLU A 67 -2.04 -12.80 -7.37
CA GLU A 67 -2.32 -12.03 -8.60
C GLU A 67 -1.07 -11.33 -9.14
N ILE A 68 -0.21 -10.82 -8.28
CA ILE A 68 1.08 -10.22 -8.65
C ILE A 68 2.21 -11.07 -8.07
N PRO A 69 3.10 -11.63 -8.90
CA PRO A 69 4.29 -12.33 -8.42
C PRO A 69 5.17 -11.43 -7.56
N GLU A 70 5.79 -11.97 -6.51
CA GLU A 70 6.62 -11.17 -5.59
C GLU A 70 7.74 -10.39 -6.28
N ASN A 71 8.37 -10.96 -7.29
CA ASN A 71 9.44 -10.28 -8.03
C ASN A 71 8.92 -9.06 -8.81
N ASP A 72 7.71 -9.17 -9.37
CA ASP A 72 7.07 -8.07 -10.09
C ASP A 72 6.61 -6.99 -9.10
N LEU A 73 6.06 -7.38 -7.94
CA LEU A 73 5.71 -6.45 -6.88
C LEU A 73 6.93 -5.68 -6.38
N LYS A 74 8.06 -6.36 -6.14
CA LYS A 74 9.32 -5.70 -5.75
C LYS A 74 9.79 -4.69 -6.80
N LYS A 75 9.70 -5.03 -8.08
CA LYS A 75 10.05 -4.12 -9.17
C LYS A 75 9.14 -2.91 -9.19
N LEU A 76 7.82 -3.10 -9.12
CA LEU A 76 6.85 -2.02 -9.06
C LEU A 76 7.11 -1.06 -7.89
N ILE A 77 7.41 -1.61 -6.71
CA ILE A 77 7.72 -0.81 -5.51
C ILE A 77 9.02 -0.04 -5.69
N ASN A 78 10.06 -0.66 -6.24
CA ASN A 78 11.33 0.03 -6.50
C ASN A 78 11.17 1.18 -7.49
N ASP A 79 10.34 1.00 -8.51
CA ASP A 79 10.04 2.03 -9.50
C ASP A 79 9.16 3.15 -8.92
N ALA A 80 8.21 2.80 -8.03
CA ALA A 80 7.30 3.77 -7.42
C ALA A 80 7.96 4.61 -6.31
N TYR A 81 8.91 4.05 -5.57
CA TYR A 81 9.57 4.70 -4.42
C TYR A 81 11.08 4.85 -4.61
N PRO A 82 11.55 5.63 -5.63
CA PRO A 82 12.98 5.89 -5.82
C PRO A 82 13.54 6.93 -4.83
N PHE A 83 12.75 7.36 -3.85
CA PHE A 83 13.05 8.39 -2.87
C PHE A 83 12.86 7.87 -1.42
N PRO A 84 13.54 8.46 -0.43
CA PRO A 84 13.34 8.13 0.98
C PRO A 84 12.10 8.82 1.54
N ALA A 85 11.47 8.22 2.55
CA ALA A 85 10.58 8.94 3.47
C ALA A 85 11.44 9.52 4.61
N LYS A 86 11.63 10.84 4.61
CA LYS A 86 12.46 11.53 5.59
C LYS A 86 11.63 11.97 6.80
N VAL A 87 12.16 11.74 7.99
CA VAL A 87 11.60 12.28 9.23
C VAL A 87 12.55 13.34 9.75
N SER A 88 12.06 14.56 9.92
CA SER A 88 12.82 15.70 10.43
C SER A 88 12.31 16.10 11.83
N GLY A 89 13.20 16.20 12.81
CA GLY A 89 12.84 16.70 14.14
C GLY A 89 12.67 18.22 14.14
N LEU A 90 11.63 18.71 14.78
CA LEU A 90 11.39 20.13 15.02
C LEU A 90 11.84 20.52 16.44
N ASP A 91 11.55 19.67 17.41
CA ASP A 91 11.94 19.78 18.80
C ASP A 91 12.09 18.36 19.40
N PRO A 92 12.46 18.19 20.68
CA PRO A 92 12.68 16.86 21.27
C PRO A 92 11.50 15.88 21.20
N ASN A 93 10.27 16.39 21.01
CA ASN A 93 9.04 15.59 21.03
C ASN A 93 8.19 15.73 19.76
N SER A 94 8.62 16.56 18.78
CA SER A 94 7.84 16.84 17.57
C SER A 94 8.64 16.51 16.31
N TYR A 95 8.01 15.79 15.42
CA TYR A 95 8.63 15.33 14.17
C TYR A 95 7.73 15.63 12.98
N VAL A 96 8.33 15.86 11.83
CA VAL A 96 7.65 16.02 10.53
C VAL A 96 8.05 14.87 9.62
N LEU A 97 7.07 14.14 9.12
CA LEU A 97 7.26 13.20 8.02
C LEU A 97 7.14 13.95 6.70
N GLU A 98 8.25 14.06 5.98
CA GLU A 98 8.33 14.80 4.72
C GLU A 98 7.84 13.92 3.56
N LEU A 99 6.65 14.19 3.03
CA LEU A 99 6.01 13.39 1.97
C LEU A 99 6.03 14.06 0.59
N PHE A 100 6.89 15.05 0.37
CA PHE A 100 6.99 15.80 -0.87
C PHE A 100 8.19 15.42 -1.76
N HIS A 101 8.97 14.40 -1.38
CA HIS A 101 10.15 13.97 -2.13
C HIS A 101 9.82 13.11 -3.36
N GLY A 102 8.59 12.65 -3.49
CA GLY A 102 8.13 11.90 -4.65
C GLY A 102 7.86 12.78 -5.87
N PRO A 103 7.69 12.17 -7.05
CA PRO A 103 7.50 12.92 -8.31
C PRO A 103 6.23 13.77 -8.34
N THR A 104 5.24 13.49 -7.51
CA THR A 104 4.02 14.29 -7.38
C THR A 104 4.17 15.49 -6.44
N CYS A 105 5.25 15.59 -5.68
CA CYS A 105 5.49 16.57 -4.63
C CYS A 105 4.36 16.65 -3.58
N ALA A 106 3.65 15.55 -3.36
CA ALA A 106 2.52 15.43 -2.45
C ALA A 106 2.59 14.10 -1.68
N PHE A 107 1.76 13.98 -0.65
CA PHE A 107 1.67 12.74 0.15
C PHE A 107 1.09 11.53 -0.62
N LYS A 108 0.48 11.78 -1.75
CA LYS A 108 -0.18 10.78 -2.59
C LYS A 108 0.79 10.21 -3.63
#